data_c7a9535666957ee60dbd30451a9b3074
#
_entry.id   c7a9535666957ee60dbd30451a9b3074
#
_cell.length_a   1.000
_cell.length_b   1.000
_cell.length_c   1.000
_cell.angle_alpha   90.00
_cell.angle_beta   90.00
_cell.angle_gamma   90.00
#
_symmetry.space_group_name_H-M   'P 1'
#
loop_
_entity.id
_entity.type
_entity.pdbx_description
1 polymer ?
#
loop_
_entity_poly.entity_id
_entity_poly.type
_entity_poly.pdbx_seq_one_letter_code
_entity_poly.pdbx_strand_id
1 'polypeptide(L)'
;VPEGDNRERMVCPDCGFINYENPKIVVGAVCLWQEQFLLCRRAINPRRGYWTLPAGYLELNESTMAGAMREAWEEAVARITIDGLLAVYDIPRISQVQIIYRAHLSAPEFSAGAESLEVKLFAWDEIPWDELAFPSVRWALEHYREGATSGDFTARSTPA
;
A
#
# COMPACT_ATOMS: atom_id res chain seq x y z
N VAL A 1 -9.24 -27.31 -17.19
CA VAL A 1 -8.29 -26.50 -17.98
C VAL A 1 -8.91 -26.29 -19.36
N PRO A 2 -9.21 -25.05 -19.75
CA PRO A 2 -9.72 -24.76 -21.09
C PRO A 2 -8.73 -25.21 -22.19
N GLU A 3 -9.25 -25.45 -23.39
CA GLU A 3 -8.43 -25.80 -24.53
C GLU A 3 -7.42 -24.68 -24.84
N GLY A 4 -6.14 -25.01 -24.91
CA GLY A 4 -5.06 -24.05 -25.15
C GLY A 4 -4.54 -23.31 -23.89
N ASP A 5 -5.11 -23.57 -22.70
CA ASP A 5 -4.61 -23.03 -21.44
C ASP A 5 -3.73 -24.07 -20.69
N ASN A 6 -2.95 -23.61 -19.74
CA ASN A 6 -2.08 -24.44 -18.89
C ASN A 6 -2.53 -24.49 -17.43
N ARG A 7 -3.68 -23.86 -17.10
CA ARG A 7 -4.23 -23.75 -15.75
C ARG A 7 -5.73 -23.99 -15.72
N GLU A 8 -6.24 -24.38 -14.56
CA GLU A 8 -7.68 -24.38 -14.31
C GLU A 8 -8.22 -22.95 -14.32
N ARG A 9 -9.36 -22.75 -14.97
CA ARG A 9 -10.08 -21.51 -15.05
C ARG A 9 -11.55 -21.73 -14.75
N MET A 10 -12.22 -20.70 -14.25
CA MET A 10 -13.67 -20.71 -14.16
C MET A 10 -14.24 -20.48 -15.57
N VAL A 11 -15.03 -21.44 -16.05
CA VAL A 11 -15.68 -21.37 -17.36
C VAL A 11 -17.19 -21.37 -17.15
N CYS A 12 -17.87 -20.42 -17.79
CA CYS A 12 -19.33 -20.40 -17.78
C CYS A 12 -19.87 -21.59 -18.53
N PRO A 13 -20.73 -22.44 -17.94
CA PRO A 13 -21.25 -23.63 -18.60
C PRO A 13 -22.22 -23.31 -19.75
N ASP A 14 -22.83 -22.13 -19.75
CA ASP A 14 -23.84 -21.76 -20.73
C ASP A 14 -23.26 -21.13 -22.01
N CYS A 15 -22.22 -20.30 -21.87
CA CYS A 15 -21.67 -19.53 -23.00
C CYS A 15 -20.17 -19.76 -23.27
N GLY A 16 -19.49 -20.56 -22.43
CA GLY A 16 -18.08 -20.85 -22.59
C GLY A 16 -17.14 -19.69 -22.19
N PHE A 17 -17.65 -18.59 -21.64
CA PHE A 17 -16.82 -17.49 -21.17
C PHE A 17 -15.81 -17.96 -20.14
N ILE A 18 -14.53 -17.63 -20.35
CA ILE A 18 -13.44 -17.95 -19.43
C ILE A 18 -13.15 -16.73 -18.55
N ASN A 19 -13.29 -16.90 -17.24
CA ASN A 19 -12.94 -15.85 -16.29
C ASN A 19 -11.44 -15.93 -15.93
N TYR A 20 -10.68 -14.96 -16.38
CA TYR A 20 -9.26 -14.82 -16.05
C TYR A 20 -9.11 -13.99 -14.78
N GLU A 21 -8.78 -14.65 -13.67
CA GLU A 21 -8.44 -13.95 -12.42
C GLU A 21 -6.97 -13.56 -12.43
N ASN A 22 -6.71 -12.30 -12.12
CA ASN A 22 -5.38 -11.75 -11.95
C ASN A 22 -5.11 -11.43 -10.48
N PRO A 23 -3.83 -11.36 -10.06
CA PRO A 23 -3.48 -10.83 -8.75
C PRO A 23 -4.09 -9.46 -8.53
N LYS A 24 -4.54 -9.18 -7.31
CA LYS A 24 -5.04 -7.86 -6.93
C LYS A 24 -3.88 -6.89 -6.77
N ILE A 25 -4.06 -5.67 -7.25
CA ILE A 25 -3.09 -4.60 -7.10
C ILE A 25 -3.50 -3.75 -5.89
N VAL A 26 -2.58 -3.59 -4.95
CA VAL A 26 -2.68 -2.67 -3.83
C VAL A 26 -1.77 -1.48 -4.12
N VAL A 27 -2.25 -0.28 -3.86
CA VAL A 27 -1.48 0.96 -4.01
C VAL A 27 -1.46 1.71 -2.70
N GLY A 28 -0.34 2.33 -2.40
CA GLY A 28 -0.17 3.10 -1.18
C GLY A 28 1.10 3.92 -1.18
N ALA A 29 1.35 4.61 -0.09
CA ALA A 29 2.52 5.47 0.02
C ALA A 29 3.10 5.53 1.44
N VAL A 30 4.43 5.65 1.51
CA VAL A 30 5.12 6.15 2.69
C VAL A 30 5.04 7.66 2.63
N CYS A 31 4.26 8.24 3.52
CA CYS A 31 3.96 9.67 3.55
C CYS A 31 4.68 10.34 4.72
N LEU A 32 5.41 11.41 4.45
CA LEU A 32 6.16 12.16 5.46
C LEU A 32 5.66 13.59 5.61
N TRP A 33 5.79 14.08 6.84
CA TRP A 33 5.78 15.50 7.15
C TRP A 33 6.96 15.79 8.07
N GLN A 34 7.89 16.64 7.63
CA GLN A 34 9.07 17.02 8.42
C GLN A 34 9.77 15.83 9.09
N GLU A 35 10.16 14.83 8.30
CA GLU A 35 10.83 13.59 8.76
C GLU A 35 9.99 12.66 9.65
N GLN A 36 8.71 12.96 9.86
CA GLN A 36 7.78 12.08 10.56
C GLN A 36 6.93 11.29 9.58
N PHE A 37 6.66 10.05 9.91
CA PHE A 37 5.91 9.08 9.08
C PHE A 37 4.44 9.05 9.46
N LEU A 38 3.56 9.22 8.47
CA LEU A 38 2.12 9.10 8.65
C LEU A 38 1.70 7.63 8.67
N LEU A 39 1.12 7.19 9.77
CA LEU A 39 0.54 5.86 9.88
C LEU A 39 -0.93 5.94 10.29
N CYS A 40 -1.71 4.97 9.81
CA CYS A 40 -3.12 4.79 10.10
C CYS A 40 -3.32 3.55 10.97
N ARG A 41 -4.11 3.67 12.04
CA ARG A 41 -4.50 2.53 12.87
C ARG A 41 -5.78 1.93 12.31
N ARG A 42 -5.73 0.68 11.89
CA ARG A 42 -6.82 0.03 11.17
C ARG A 42 -8.10 -0.10 12.01
N ALA A 43 -9.23 0.30 11.43
CA ALA A 43 -10.57 0.11 12.01
C ALA A 43 -11.25 -1.17 11.51
N ILE A 44 -10.68 -1.85 10.50
CA ILE A 44 -11.26 -3.01 9.83
C ILE A 44 -10.36 -4.25 9.93
N ASN A 45 -10.95 -5.42 9.79
CA ASN A 45 -10.21 -6.67 9.65
C ASN A 45 -9.69 -6.84 8.19
N PRO A 46 -8.58 -7.57 7.96
CA PRO A 46 -7.72 -8.15 9.00
C PRO A 46 -6.89 -7.11 9.75
N ARG A 47 -6.35 -7.52 10.92
CA ARG A 47 -5.41 -6.73 11.71
C ARG A 47 -5.98 -5.41 12.26
N ARG A 48 -7.26 -5.38 12.63
CA ARG A 48 -7.88 -4.25 13.33
C ARG A 48 -7.05 -3.84 14.54
N GLY A 49 -6.82 -2.53 14.71
CA GLY A 49 -6.05 -1.96 15.81
C GLY A 49 -4.54 -1.88 15.56
N TYR A 50 -4.04 -2.47 14.49
CA TYR A 50 -2.64 -2.39 14.08
C TYR A 50 -2.40 -1.22 13.14
N TRP A 51 -1.14 -0.79 13.06
CA TRP A 51 -0.72 0.36 12.27
C TRP A 51 -0.28 -0.03 10.86
N THR A 52 -0.62 0.79 9.88
CA THR A 52 -0.28 0.57 8.49
C THR A 52 -0.02 1.90 7.77
N LEU A 53 0.57 1.80 6.59
CA LEU A 53 0.59 2.90 5.63
C LEU A 53 -0.83 3.10 5.07
N PRO A 54 -1.20 4.32 4.63
CA PRO A 54 -2.41 4.48 3.82
C PRO A 54 -2.24 3.70 2.51
N ALA A 55 -3.08 2.70 2.30
CA ALA A 55 -3.01 1.80 1.16
C ALA A 55 -4.28 0.96 1.03
N GLY A 56 -4.69 0.70 -0.21
CA GLY A 56 -5.82 -0.16 -0.52
C GLY A 56 -5.82 -0.63 -1.96
N TYR A 57 -6.91 -1.24 -2.39
CA TYR A 57 -7.02 -1.78 -3.74
C TYR A 57 -7.08 -0.68 -4.81
N LEU A 58 -6.28 -0.87 -5.86
CA LEU A 58 -6.39 -0.05 -7.07
C LEU A 58 -7.77 -0.25 -7.70
N GLU A 59 -8.42 0.84 -8.05
CA GLU A 59 -9.72 0.82 -8.70
C GLU A 59 -9.58 0.82 -10.22
N LEU A 60 -10.68 0.46 -10.91
CA LEU A 60 -10.72 0.51 -12.36
C LEU A 60 -10.61 1.97 -12.85
N ASN A 61 -9.90 2.15 -13.95
CA ASN A 61 -9.71 3.44 -14.62
C ASN A 61 -8.97 4.51 -13.81
N GLU A 62 -8.22 4.12 -12.75
CA GLU A 62 -7.31 5.05 -12.08
C GLU A 62 -5.84 4.64 -12.28
N SER A 63 -4.94 5.60 -12.26
CA SER A 63 -3.51 5.32 -12.23
C SER A 63 -3.07 4.88 -10.83
N THR A 64 -1.96 4.17 -10.73
CA THR A 64 -1.43 3.75 -9.42
C THR A 64 -1.09 4.93 -8.51
N MET A 65 -0.61 6.05 -9.07
CA MET A 65 -0.36 7.29 -8.32
C MET A 65 -1.68 7.92 -7.82
N ALA A 66 -2.70 7.99 -8.68
CA ALA A 66 -4.01 8.51 -8.30
C ALA A 66 -4.65 7.65 -7.19
N GLY A 67 -4.53 6.32 -7.30
CA GLY A 67 -5.00 5.39 -6.28
C GLY A 67 -4.31 5.58 -4.94
N ALA A 68 -2.98 5.74 -4.91
CA ALA A 68 -2.24 6.01 -3.68
C ALA A 68 -2.66 7.35 -3.03
N MET A 69 -2.91 8.37 -3.84
CA MET A 69 -3.42 9.67 -3.34
C MET A 69 -4.84 9.56 -2.80
N ARG A 70 -5.70 8.79 -3.47
CA ARG A 70 -7.08 8.53 -3.03
C ARG A 70 -7.09 7.79 -1.70
N GLU A 71 -6.29 6.73 -1.54
CA GLU A 71 -6.17 5.97 -0.30
C GLU A 71 -5.69 6.85 0.87
N ALA A 72 -4.69 7.71 0.64
CA ALA A 72 -4.24 8.67 1.65
C ALA A 72 -5.36 9.62 2.09
N TRP A 73 -6.20 10.04 1.16
CA TRP A 73 -7.36 10.86 1.48
C TRP A 73 -8.46 10.09 2.23
N GLU A 74 -8.80 8.87 1.77
CA GLU A 74 -9.86 8.05 2.37
C GLU A 74 -9.51 7.58 3.78
N GLU A 75 -8.28 7.15 4.02
CA GLU A 75 -7.86 6.59 5.30
C GLU A 75 -7.34 7.63 6.30
N ALA A 76 -6.72 8.71 5.82
CA ALA A 76 -6.04 9.70 6.66
C ALA A 76 -6.52 11.13 6.46
N VAL A 77 -7.44 11.40 5.55
CA VAL A 77 -7.85 12.75 5.11
C VAL A 77 -6.62 13.63 4.82
N ALA A 78 -5.58 12.99 4.29
CA ALA A 78 -4.30 13.63 4.01
C ALA A 78 -4.15 13.93 2.52
N ARG A 79 -3.78 15.17 2.21
CA ARG A 79 -3.38 15.55 0.85
C ARG A 79 -1.89 15.34 0.71
N ILE A 80 -1.51 14.48 -0.24
CA ILE A 80 -0.12 14.11 -0.47
C ILE A 80 0.34 14.51 -1.87
N THR A 81 1.64 14.72 -2.00
CA THR A 81 2.35 14.85 -3.27
C THR A 81 3.26 13.64 -3.43
N ILE A 82 3.17 12.96 -4.57
CA ILE A 82 4.02 11.80 -4.87
C ILE A 82 5.41 12.28 -5.29
N ASP A 83 6.43 11.77 -4.63
CA ASP A 83 7.84 12.09 -4.91
C ASP A 83 8.49 11.07 -5.84
N GLY A 84 7.99 9.83 -5.87
CA GLY A 84 8.46 8.78 -6.76
C GLY A 84 8.05 7.39 -6.30
N LEU A 85 8.33 6.40 -7.13
CA LEU A 85 8.14 4.99 -6.79
C LEU A 85 9.16 4.59 -5.72
N LEU A 86 8.68 3.92 -4.67
CA LEU A 86 9.54 3.35 -3.63
C LEU A 86 9.81 1.87 -3.90
N ALA A 87 8.76 1.08 -4.09
CA ALA A 87 8.87 -0.36 -4.22
C ALA A 87 7.69 -1.00 -4.93
N VAL A 88 7.95 -2.19 -5.48
CA VAL A 88 6.92 -3.14 -5.90
C VAL A 88 7.14 -4.42 -5.10
N TYR A 89 6.14 -4.81 -4.31
CA TYR A 89 6.18 -6.02 -3.51
C TYR A 89 5.26 -7.09 -4.07
N ASP A 90 5.81 -8.27 -4.29
CA ASP A 90 5.05 -9.44 -4.68
C ASP A 90 4.70 -10.25 -3.44
N ILE A 91 3.41 -10.56 -3.25
CA ILE A 91 2.94 -11.40 -2.15
C ILE A 91 2.15 -12.58 -2.76
N PRO A 92 2.86 -13.58 -3.30
CA PRO A 92 2.23 -14.68 -4.05
C PRO A 92 1.23 -15.48 -3.22
N ARG A 93 1.49 -15.63 -1.92
CA ARG A 93 0.63 -16.40 -1.01
C ARG A 93 -0.83 -15.92 -1.00
N ILE A 94 -1.04 -14.63 -1.20
CA ILE A 94 -2.38 -14.03 -1.23
C ILE A 94 -2.73 -13.43 -2.60
N SER A 95 -1.93 -13.73 -3.63
CA SER A 95 -2.11 -13.21 -4.98
C SER A 95 -2.26 -11.68 -5.01
N GLN A 96 -1.31 -10.97 -4.40
CA GLN A 96 -1.24 -9.51 -4.40
C GLN A 96 0.07 -9.02 -4.98
N VAL A 97 -0.02 -7.87 -5.65
CA VAL A 97 1.11 -7.01 -6.00
C VAL A 97 0.87 -5.66 -5.34
N GLN A 98 1.83 -5.18 -4.56
CA GLN A 98 1.74 -3.89 -3.88
C GLN A 98 2.68 -2.89 -4.53
N ILE A 99 2.15 -1.76 -4.96
CA ILE A 99 2.90 -0.65 -5.55
C ILE A 99 2.93 0.48 -4.54
N ILE A 100 4.09 0.73 -3.96
CA ILE A 100 4.26 1.69 -2.87
C ILE A 100 5.09 2.88 -3.37
N TYR A 101 4.52 4.06 -3.19
CA TYR A 101 5.17 5.32 -3.49
C TYR A 101 5.81 5.92 -2.25
N ARG A 102 6.79 6.79 -2.46
CA ARG A 102 7.23 7.77 -1.47
C ARG A 102 6.52 9.08 -1.75
N ALA A 103 6.06 9.73 -0.71
CA ALA A 103 5.27 10.94 -0.79
C ALA A 103 5.49 11.84 0.42
N HIS A 104 5.07 13.09 0.31
CA HIS A 104 5.01 14.00 1.45
C HIS A 104 3.63 14.64 1.54
N LEU A 105 3.26 15.03 2.75
CA LEU A 105 2.02 15.78 2.97
C LEU A 105 2.17 17.19 2.40
N SER A 106 1.13 17.67 1.73
CA SER A 106 1.08 19.04 1.23
C SER A 106 0.90 20.07 2.34
N ALA A 107 0.32 19.63 3.47
CA ALA A 107 0.10 20.42 4.69
C ALA A 107 0.01 19.46 5.90
N PRO A 108 0.27 19.93 7.14
CA PRO A 108 0.21 19.08 8.35
C PRO A 108 -1.22 18.80 8.81
N GLU A 109 -2.15 18.67 7.90
CA GLU A 109 -3.57 18.46 8.16
C GLU A 109 -3.92 17.03 7.79
N PHE A 110 -4.41 16.27 8.74
CA PHE A 110 -4.88 14.90 8.57
C PHE A 110 -5.84 14.53 9.70
N SER A 111 -6.66 13.52 9.48
CA SER A 111 -7.56 12.95 10.48
C SER A 111 -7.96 11.53 10.08
N ALA A 112 -8.49 10.76 11.02
CA ALA A 112 -8.93 9.40 10.72
C ALA A 112 -10.11 9.40 9.74
N GLY A 113 -9.97 8.69 8.64
CA GLY A 113 -11.08 8.36 7.75
C GLY A 113 -11.92 7.20 8.31
N ALA A 114 -12.91 6.75 7.56
CA ALA A 114 -13.89 5.75 8.03
C ALA A 114 -13.25 4.39 8.39
N GLU A 115 -12.16 4.02 7.73
CA GLU A 115 -11.45 2.75 7.93
C GLU A 115 -10.27 2.85 8.92
N SER A 116 -10.09 4.02 9.54
CA SER A 116 -9.02 4.28 10.51
C SER A 116 -9.59 4.63 11.88
N LEU A 117 -9.05 4.00 12.94
CA LEU A 117 -9.35 4.37 14.33
C LEU A 117 -8.60 5.63 14.73
N GLU A 118 -7.40 5.80 14.20
CA GLU A 118 -6.47 6.87 14.55
C GLU A 118 -5.50 7.07 13.39
N VAL A 119 -5.06 8.30 13.19
CA VAL A 119 -3.98 8.66 12.26
C VAL A 119 -2.98 9.51 13.01
N LYS A 120 -1.69 9.21 12.87
CA LYS A 120 -0.64 9.88 13.63
C LYS A 120 0.67 9.97 12.84
N LEU A 121 1.42 11.03 13.10
CA LEU A 121 2.81 11.18 12.68
C LEU A 121 3.76 10.59 13.73
N PHE A 122 4.71 9.79 13.27
CA PHE A 122 5.72 9.16 14.12
C PHE A 122 7.12 9.57 13.67
N ALA A 123 7.96 9.98 14.61
CA ALA A 123 9.38 9.98 14.38
C ALA A 123 9.87 8.53 14.22
N TRP A 124 11.01 8.32 13.58
CA TRP A 124 11.51 6.96 13.32
C TRP A 124 11.59 6.09 14.58
N ASP A 125 12.10 6.65 15.66
CA ASP A 125 12.27 5.96 16.94
C ASP A 125 10.95 5.73 17.70
N GLU A 126 9.86 6.37 17.27
CA GLU A 126 8.54 6.25 17.88
C GLU A 126 7.61 5.29 17.11
N ILE A 127 8.04 4.79 15.94
CA ILE A 127 7.25 3.85 15.14
C ILE A 127 6.95 2.60 15.97
N PRO A 128 5.67 2.19 16.06
CA PRO A 128 5.28 1.02 16.84
C PRO A 128 5.58 -0.27 16.07
N TRP A 129 6.84 -0.64 15.97
CA TRP A 129 7.34 -1.74 15.15
C TRP A 129 6.67 -3.09 15.42
N ASP A 130 6.29 -3.35 16.67
CA ASP A 130 5.61 -4.60 17.08
C ASP A 130 4.11 -4.59 16.81
N GLU A 131 3.56 -3.43 16.45
CA GLU A 131 2.15 -3.23 16.17
C GLU A 131 1.87 -2.89 14.69
N LEU A 132 2.80 -3.16 13.80
CA LEU A 132 2.59 -3.00 12.35
C LEU A 132 1.71 -4.12 11.82
N ALA A 133 0.72 -3.75 11.00
CA ALA A 133 -0.31 -4.67 10.54
C ALA A 133 0.23 -5.77 9.63
N PHE A 134 1.18 -5.45 8.75
CA PHE A 134 1.68 -6.36 7.72
C PHE A 134 3.20 -6.25 7.57
N PRO A 135 3.90 -7.34 7.21
CA PRO A 135 5.34 -7.30 6.94
C PRO A 135 5.75 -6.24 5.91
N SER A 136 4.93 -6.02 4.88
CA SER A 136 5.20 -5.04 3.82
C SER A 136 5.22 -3.59 4.33
N VAL A 137 4.54 -3.28 5.42
CA VAL A 137 4.64 -1.97 6.08
C VAL A 137 6.05 -1.74 6.60
N ARG A 138 6.62 -2.74 7.29
CA ARG A 138 8.01 -2.70 7.77
C ARG A 138 8.97 -2.55 6.60
N TRP A 139 8.83 -3.36 5.55
CA TRP A 139 9.71 -3.28 4.38
C TRP A 139 9.71 -1.88 3.75
N ALA A 140 8.53 -1.29 3.59
CA ALA A 140 8.41 0.03 2.99
C ALA A 140 9.06 1.12 3.84
N LEU A 141 8.86 1.10 5.16
CA LEU A 141 9.47 2.05 6.07
C LEU A 141 11.01 1.91 6.07
N GLU A 142 11.53 0.70 6.13
CA GLU A 142 12.96 0.42 6.09
C GLU A 142 13.58 0.83 4.74
N HIS A 143 12.96 0.47 3.62
CA HIS A 143 13.41 0.86 2.27
C HIS A 143 13.41 2.38 2.09
N TYR A 144 12.40 3.07 2.62
CA TYR A 144 12.41 4.53 2.62
C TYR A 144 13.60 5.08 3.43
N ARG A 145 13.83 4.56 4.62
CA ARG A 145 14.93 5.00 5.49
C ARG A 145 16.30 4.79 4.84
N GLU A 146 16.50 3.64 4.22
CA GLU A 146 17.73 3.32 3.49
C GLU A 146 17.94 4.29 2.32
N GLY A 147 16.91 4.56 1.53
CA GLY A 147 16.96 5.51 0.41
C GLY A 147 17.24 6.95 0.88
N ALA A 148 16.58 7.38 1.94
CA ALA A 148 16.80 8.71 2.53
C ALA A 148 18.23 8.89 3.09
N THR A 149 18.79 7.82 3.67
CA THR A 149 20.15 7.84 4.23
C THR A 149 21.22 7.82 3.13
N SER A 150 21.05 6.99 2.10
CA SER A 150 22.02 6.84 1.00
C SER A 150 21.88 7.90 -0.10
N GLY A 151 20.73 8.57 -0.18
CA GLY A 151 20.38 9.44 -1.30
C GLY A 151 19.98 8.68 -2.58
N ASP A 152 19.82 7.36 -2.51
CA ASP A 152 19.44 6.50 -3.62
C ASP A 152 18.05 5.88 -3.39
N PHE A 153 17.09 6.33 -4.19
CA PHE A 153 15.72 5.80 -4.22
C PHE A 153 15.45 4.92 -5.44
N THR A 154 16.43 4.13 -5.86
CA THR A 154 16.14 3.06 -6.81
C THR A 154 15.02 2.17 -6.28
N ALA A 155 14.04 1.86 -7.14
CA ALA A 155 12.87 1.07 -6.74
C ALA A 155 13.27 -0.29 -6.15
N ARG A 156 12.66 -0.63 -5.03
CA ARG A 156 12.92 -1.85 -4.28
C ARG A 156 11.91 -2.94 -4.63
N SER A 157 12.22 -4.15 -4.23
CA SER A 157 11.35 -5.33 -4.37
C SER A 157 11.20 -6.05 -3.03
N THR A 158 10.37 -7.08 -3.02
CA THR A 158 10.16 -7.92 -1.84
C THR A 158 11.50 -8.42 -1.29
N PRO A 159 11.78 -8.25 0.00
CA PRO A 159 12.96 -8.84 0.63
C PRO A 159 12.99 -10.36 0.51
N ALA A 160 14.19 -10.93 0.43
CA ALA A 160 14.42 -12.37 0.31
C ALA A 160 14.04 -13.13 1.60
#